data_0ad9f95fd021d183a6d6405ab014753f
#
_entry.id   0ad9f95fd021d183a6d6405ab014753f
#
_cell.length_a   1.000
_cell.length_b   1.000
_cell.length_c   1.000
_cell.angle_alpha   90.00
_cell.angle_beta   90.00
_cell.angle_gamma   90.00
#
_symmetry.space_group_name_H-M   'P 1'
#
loop_
_entity.id
_entity.type
_entity.pdbx_description
1 polymer ?
#
loop_
_entity_poly.entity_id
_entity_poly.type
_entity_poly.pdbx_seq_one_letter_code
_entity_poly.pdbx_strand_id
1 'polypeptide(L)'
;MASYHQFLGFALLALAGVWSPGHCLHDVRISVPRHVLRGRSARLACHYQLGEERLYAVKWYKGRHEFYRYTPSEQPNKKAFPPLGNHVDLKQSTATHVTLINADDSLTGQYICEVSADAPSFNTFVVTDSMDVVDAPRQRPHLSGLRTRYRPGDLLNVNCTAGASRPPASLTFIVNDAQQDERSVRPLPALEEGLSGLNRSRLALLLPVTASLAPRVRVRCVASIGAVYWQSAEKSAAVVAPGQHRQQPPHESAGSGDWTGLASGSDDADADAELEEQSEERQHLLHGRGHHQHSVVAAAATAAPADVRHAGESTGAAAGQRCAGSWWPLLAASVQLLLLLAAALT
;
A
#
# COMPACT_ATOMS: atom_id res chain seq x y z
N MET A 1 -15.95 -34.28 -66.72
CA MET A 1 -16.52 -34.28 -65.34
C MET A 1 -15.46 -34.10 -64.25
N ALA A 2 -14.20 -34.38 -64.46
CA ALA A 2 -13.14 -34.18 -63.43
C ALA A 2 -12.74 -32.74 -63.16
N SER A 3 -12.94 -31.78 -64.12
CA SER A 3 -12.56 -30.37 -63.96
C SER A 3 -13.48 -29.60 -63.01
N TYR A 4 -14.75 -29.98 -62.91
CA TYR A 4 -15.75 -29.23 -62.12
C TYR A 4 -15.55 -29.42 -60.60
N HIS A 5 -15.12 -30.58 -60.18
CA HIS A 5 -14.82 -30.87 -58.78
C HIS A 5 -13.56 -30.18 -58.24
N GLN A 6 -12.56 -29.91 -59.10
CA GLN A 6 -11.38 -29.16 -58.72
C GLN A 6 -11.68 -27.67 -58.51
N PHE A 7 -12.52 -27.06 -59.31
CA PHE A 7 -12.94 -25.66 -59.15
C PHE A 7 -13.81 -25.45 -57.93
N LEU A 8 -14.70 -26.41 -57.59
CA LEU A 8 -15.51 -26.35 -56.37
C LEU A 8 -14.63 -26.49 -55.11
N GLY A 9 -13.58 -27.31 -55.14
CA GLY A 9 -12.63 -27.47 -54.03
C GLY A 9 -11.83 -26.20 -53.76
N PHE A 10 -11.36 -25.51 -54.78
CA PHE A 10 -10.67 -24.23 -54.62
C PHE A 10 -11.60 -23.10 -54.17
N ALA A 11 -12.85 -23.05 -54.61
CA ALA A 11 -13.84 -22.07 -54.16
C ALA A 11 -14.19 -22.26 -52.67
N LEU A 12 -14.32 -23.49 -52.20
CA LEU A 12 -14.59 -23.79 -50.78
C LEU A 12 -13.38 -23.51 -49.88
N LEU A 13 -12.15 -23.71 -50.35
CA LEU A 13 -10.92 -23.37 -49.64
C LEU A 13 -10.70 -21.84 -49.57
N ALA A 14 -11.08 -21.10 -50.59
CA ALA A 14 -11.02 -19.63 -50.56
C ALA A 14 -12.06 -19.00 -49.61
N LEU A 15 -13.16 -19.69 -49.34
CA LEU A 15 -14.19 -19.23 -48.36
C LEU A 15 -13.82 -19.55 -46.91
N ALA A 16 -12.86 -20.47 -46.66
CA ALA A 16 -12.31 -20.77 -45.35
C ALA A 16 -11.22 -19.81 -44.91
N GLY A 17 -10.84 -18.86 -45.80
CA GLY A 17 -9.79 -17.87 -45.56
C GLY A 17 -10.25 -16.75 -44.66
N VAL A 18 -9.71 -16.72 -43.47
CA VAL A 18 -9.49 -15.55 -42.60
C VAL A 18 -10.73 -15.01 -41.89
N TRP A 19 -11.29 -15.81 -41.02
CA TRP A 19 -12.03 -15.28 -39.89
C TRP A 19 -11.04 -14.86 -38.80
N SER A 20 -10.42 -13.71 -38.94
CA SER A 20 -9.81 -13.04 -37.79
C SER A 20 -10.94 -12.39 -37.00
N PRO A 21 -11.20 -12.82 -35.75
CA PRO A 21 -12.14 -12.07 -34.92
C PRO A 21 -11.56 -10.67 -34.73
N GLY A 22 -12.25 -9.67 -35.28
CA GLY A 22 -11.86 -8.29 -35.07
C GLY A 22 -11.81 -8.01 -33.56
N HIS A 23 -10.66 -7.58 -33.08
CA HIS A 23 -10.49 -7.21 -31.66
C HIS A 23 -11.07 -5.81 -31.47
N CYS A 24 -12.13 -5.70 -30.69
CA CYS A 24 -12.70 -4.42 -30.24
C CYS A 24 -12.09 -4.00 -28.91
N LEU A 25 -12.47 -2.85 -28.40
CA LEU A 25 -12.09 -2.35 -27.09
C LEU A 25 -12.37 -3.44 -26.02
N HIS A 26 -11.33 -3.87 -25.32
CA HIS A 26 -11.41 -4.93 -24.31
C HIS A 26 -10.32 -4.74 -23.24
N ASP A 27 -10.32 -5.60 -22.22
CA ASP A 27 -9.32 -5.65 -21.17
C ASP A 27 -9.12 -4.29 -20.46
N VAL A 28 -10.24 -3.60 -20.18
CA VAL A 28 -10.18 -2.32 -19.48
C VAL A 28 -9.98 -2.56 -17.99
N ARG A 29 -8.90 -2.06 -17.44
CA ARG A 29 -8.51 -2.21 -16.02
C ARG A 29 -8.09 -0.87 -15.44
N ILE A 30 -8.47 -0.62 -14.21
CA ILE A 30 -8.06 0.55 -13.43
C ILE A 30 -7.01 0.14 -12.39
N SER A 31 -6.06 1.02 -12.12
CA SER A 31 -5.08 0.87 -11.05
C SER A 31 -4.98 2.19 -10.31
N VAL A 32 -5.41 2.20 -9.07
CA VAL A 32 -5.39 3.35 -8.15
C VAL A 32 -4.60 2.96 -6.91
N PRO A 33 -3.64 3.77 -6.43
CA PRO A 33 -2.95 3.48 -5.18
C PRO A 33 -3.94 3.52 -4.02
N ARG A 34 -4.08 2.41 -3.29
CA ARG A 34 -5.04 2.30 -2.18
C ARG A 34 -4.82 3.37 -1.11
N HIS A 35 -3.57 3.72 -0.84
CA HIS A 35 -3.20 4.75 0.15
C HIS A 35 -2.17 5.70 -0.44
N VAL A 36 -2.35 6.99 -0.17
CA VAL A 36 -1.42 8.07 -0.53
C VAL A 36 -1.21 8.98 0.68
N LEU A 37 0.01 9.30 1.01
CA LEU A 37 0.29 10.25 2.09
C LEU A 37 -0.18 11.65 1.72
N ARG A 38 -0.76 12.38 2.66
CA ARG A 38 -1.12 13.79 2.50
C ARG A 38 0.06 14.61 1.94
N GLY A 39 -0.22 15.47 0.99
CA GLY A 39 0.77 16.31 0.30
C GLY A 39 1.59 15.60 -0.76
N ARG A 40 1.47 14.27 -0.93
CA ARG A 40 2.16 13.50 -1.97
C ARG A 40 1.35 13.46 -3.25
N SER A 41 2.00 12.96 -4.31
CA SER A 41 1.34 12.76 -5.60
C SER A 41 0.84 11.32 -5.73
N ALA A 42 -0.28 11.15 -6.46
CA ALA A 42 -0.86 9.86 -6.81
C ALA A 42 -0.94 9.72 -8.32
N ARG A 43 -0.52 8.57 -8.84
CA ARG A 43 -0.69 8.22 -10.25
C ARG A 43 -1.78 7.17 -10.37
N LEU A 44 -2.86 7.52 -11.08
CA LEU A 44 -3.98 6.65 -11.40
C LEU A 44 -3.79 6.17 -12.83
N ALA A 45 -3.91 4.88 -13.09
CA ALA A 45 -3.74 4.32 -14.43
C ALA A 45 -5.02 3.60 -14.89
N CYS A 46 -5.30 3.73 -16.17
CA CYS A 46 -6.37 3.03 -16.87
C CYS A 46 -5.75 2.29 -18.05
N HIS A 47 -5.74 0.98 -17.98
CA HIS A 47 -5.21 0.10 -19.01
C HIS A 47 -6.34 -0.40 -19.87
N TYR A 48 -6.15 -0.42 -21.17
CA TYR A 48 -7.13 -0.90 -22.12
C TYR A 48 -6.46 -1.32 -23.44
N GLN A 49 -7.15 -2.17 -24.19
CA GLN A 49 -6.76 -2.62 -25.51
C GLN A 49 -7.83 -2.19 -26.52
N LEU A 50 -7.45 -1.37 -27.48
CA LEU A 50 -8.40 -0.86 -28.50
C LEU A 50 -8.65 -1.88 -29.63
N GLY A 51 -7.71 -2.81 -29.84
CA GLY A 51 -7.74 -3.65 -31.03
C GLY A 51 -7.60 -2.80 -32.28
N GLU A 52 -8.59 -2.91 -33.18
CA GLU A 52 -8.63 -2.15 -34.43
C GLU A 52 -9.41 -0.82 -34.30
N GLU A 53 -10.00 -0.57 -33.15
CA GLU A 53 -10.80 0.63 -32.89
C GLU A 53 -9.94 1.85 -32.59
N ARG A 54 -10.48 3.02 -32.83
CA ARG A 54 -9.87 4.30 -32.47
C ARG A 54 -10.38 4.77 -31.12
N LEU A 55 -9.51 5.39 -30.36
CA LEU A 55 -9.90 6.01 -29.10
C LEU A 55 -10.69 7.28 -29.36
N TYR A 56 -11.92 7.33 -28.85
CA TYR A 56 -12.71 8.55 -28.80
C TYR A 56 -12.32 9.40 -27.59
N ALA A 57 -12.42 8.84 -26.35
CA ALA A 57 -12.04 9.55 -25.13
C ALA A 57 -11.72 8.59 -23.99
N VAL A 58 -10.84 9.08 -23.07
CA VAL A 58 -10.70 8.54 -21.72
C VAL A 58 -11.13 9.62 -20.74
N LYS A 59 -12.10 9.29 -19.88
CA LYS A 59 -12.63 10.21 -18.88
C LYS A 59 -12.43 9.63 -17.48
N TRP A 60 -12.06 10.51 -16.56
CA TRP A 60 -11.88 10.16 -15.16
C TRP A 60 -12.85 10.93 -14.29
N TYR A 61 -13.53 10.17 -13.42
CA TYR A 61 -14.48 10.72 -12.48
C TYR A 61 -14.07 10.42 -11.04
N LYS A 62 -14.44 11.31 -10.13
CA LYS A 62 -14.49 11.05 -8.70
C LYS A 62 -15.92 11.13 -8.22
N GLY A 63 -16.47 9.97 -7.80
CA GLY A 63 -17.91 9.85 -7.60
C GLY A 63 -18.66 10.15 -8.90
N ARG A 64 -19.43 11.26 -8.92
CA ARG A 64 -20.22 11.67 -10.10
C ARG A 64 -19.58 12.80 -10.91
N HIS A 65 -18.45 13.34 -10.47
CA HIS A 65 -17.83 14.53 -11.07
C HIS A 65 -16.64 14.12 -11.94
N GLU A 66 -16.74 14.45 -13.23
CA GLU A 66 -15.60 14.36 -14.14
C GLU A 66 -14.54 15.39 -13.72
N PHE A 67 -13.28 14.94 -13.61
CA PHE A 67 -12.19 15.83 -13.24
C PHE A 67 -11.05 15.85 -14.25
N TYR A 68 -10.96 14.84 -15.14
CA TYR A 68 -9.98 14.80 -16.21
C TYR A 68 -10.54 14.09 -17.44
N ARG A 69 -10.18 14.61 -18.62
CA ARG A 69 -10.52 14.02 -19.91
C ARG A 69 -9.33 14.09 -20.86
N TYR A 70 -9.14 13.02 -21.60
CA TYR A 70 -8.26 12.96 -22.76
C TYR A 70 -9.09 12.65 -24.00
N THR A 71 -9.03 13.52 -25.04
CA THR A 71 -9.74 13.36 -26.30
C THR A 71 -8.74 13.60 -27.45
N PRO A 72 -8.32 12.55 -28.20
CA PRO A 72 -7.29 12.68 -29.23
C PRO A 72 -7.59 13.72 -30.30
N SER A 73 -8.87 13.87 -30.68
CA SER A 73 -9.33 14.77 -31.75
C SER A 73 -9.45 16.24 -31.33
N GLU A 74 -9.30 16.57 -30.05
CA GLU A 74 -9.45 17.94 -29.54
C GLU A 74 -8.10 18.62 -29.32
N GLN A 75 -8.09 19.96 -29.38
CA GLN A 75 -6.96 20.81 -29.00
C GLN A 75 -7.42 21.84 -27.97
N PRO A 76 -6.89 21.83 -26.73
CA PRO A 76 -5.95 20.83 -26.17
C PRO A 76 -6.65 19.49 -25.97
N ASN A 77 -5.89 18.40 -26.18
CA ASN A 77 -6.38 17.03 -26.03
C ASN A 77 -6.53 16.57 -24.57
N LYS A 78 -6.03 17.35 -23.60
CA LYS A 78 -6.14 17.11 -22.16
C LYS A 78 -6.88 18.26 -21.50
N LYS A 79 -7.90 17.94 -20.71
CA LYS A 79 -8.70 18.92 -19.97
C LYS A 79 -8.86 18.47 -18.53
N ALA A 80 -8.76 19.41 -17.58
CA ALA A 80 -9.03 19.19 -16.18
C ALA A 80 -10.23 20.06 -15.74
N PHE A 81 -11.10 19.54 -14.87
CA PHE A 81 -12.36 20.17 -14.48
C PHE A 81 -12.49 20.27 -12.94
N PRO A 82 -13.11 21.35 -12.43
CA PRO A 82 -13.44 21.48 -11.02
C PRO A 82 -14.38 20.36 -10.54
N PRO A 83 -14.33 19.99 -9.24
CA PRO A 83 -13.51 20.58 -8.19
C PRO A 83 -12.05 20.07 -8.13
N LEU A 84 -11.74 18.91 -8.71
CA LEU A 84 -10.45 18.24 -8.56
C LEU A 84 -9.41 18.64 -9.62
N GLY A 85 -9.79 19.41 -10.61
CA GLY A 85 -8.87 19.81 -11.68
C GLY A 85 -7.62 20.54 -11.19
N ASN A 86 -7.67 21.20 -10.03
CA ASN A 86 -6.52 21.85 -9.39
C ASN A 86 -5.45 20.88 -8.91
N HIS A 87 -5.82 19.62 -8.67
CA HIS A 87 -4.90 18.56 -8.30
C HIS A 87 -4.31 17.81 -9.51
N VAL A 88 -4.82 18.05 -10.73
CA VAL A 88 -4.35 17.36 -11.93
C VAL A 88 -3.09 18.00 -12.48
N ASP A 89 -2.00 17.24 -12.56
CA ASP A 89 -0.82 17.63 -13.34
C ASP A 89 -1.04 17.25 -14.81
N LEU A 90 -1.49 18.20 -15.62
CA LEU A 90 -1.71 18.00 -17.06
C LEU A 90 -0.43 17.65 -17.83
N LYS A 91 0.76 18.06 -17.35
CA LYS A 91 2.02 17.75 -18.01
C LYS A 91 2.38 16.28 -17.87
N GLN A 92 2.11 15.70 -16.69
CA GLN A 92 2.39 14.32 -16.39
C GLN A 92 1.19 13.38 -16.65
N SER A 93 0.07 13.90 -17.14
CA SER A 93 -1.12 13.11 -17.46
C SER A 93 -1.20 12.79 -18.95
N THR A 94 -1.77 11.62 -19.30
CA THR A 94 -1.87 11.09 -20.67
C THR A 94 -3.21 10.39 -20.91
N ALA A 95 -3.35 9.70 -22.04
CA ALA A 95 -4.50 8.85 -22.34
C ALA A 95 -4.64 7.66 -21.36
N THR A 96 -3.54 7.16 -20.82
CA THR A 96 -3.54 5.94 -19.99
C THR A 96 -3.37 6.20 -18.50
N HIS A 97 -3.02 7.41 -18.10
CA HIS A 97 -2.86 7.74 -16.69
C HIS A 97 -3.12 9.22 -16.40
N VAL A 98 -3.57 9.49 -15.21
CA VAL A 98 -3.68 10.84 -14.64
C VAL A 98 -2.85 10.94 -13.36
N THR A 99 -2.08 12.02 -13.25
CA THR A 99 -1.26 12.31 -12.06
C THR A 99 -1.96 13.39 -11.24
N LEU A 100 -2.26 13.05 -9.99
CA LEU A 100 -2.78 13.97 -8.98
C LEU A 100 -1.64 14.43 -8.09
N ILE A 101 -1.61 15.71 -7.76
CA ILE A 101 -0.59 16.34 -6.89
C ILE A 101 -1.23 16.93 -5.63
N ASN A 102 -0.42 17.13 -4.59
CA ASN A 102 -0.84 17.75 -3.33
C ASN A 102 -2.06 17.06 -2.71
N ALA A 103 -1.96 15.73 -2.50
CA ALA A 103 -3.07 14.94 -1.96
C ALA A 103 -3.60 15.50 -0.64
N ASP A 104 -4.90 15.74 -0.57
CA ASP A 104 -5.65 16.11 0.62
C ASP A 104 -6.93 15.26 0.75
N ASP A 105 -7.74 15.51 1.77
CA ASP A 105 -8.95 14.74 2.07
C ASP A 105 -9.95 14.72 0.91
N SER A 106 -9.96 15.76 0.06
CA SER A 106 -10.84 15.82 -1.10
C SER A 106 -10.54 14.72 -2.11
N LEU A 107 -9.33 14.16 -2.10
CA LEU A 107 -8.93 13.07 -2.99
C LEU A 107 -9.32 11.68 -2.47
N THR A 108 -9.72 11.53 -1.20
CA THR A 108 -10.22 10.24 -0.69
C THR A 108 -11.54 9.88 -1.33
N GLY A 109 -11.68 8.64 -1.82
CA GLY A 109 -12.93 8.09 -2.33
C GLY A 109 -12.79 7.26 -3.60
N GLN A 110 -13.92 7.02 -4.27
CA GLN A 110 -14.01 6.18 -5.45
C GLN A 110 -13.65 6.95 -6.72
N TYR A 111 -12.83 6.32 -7.54
CA TYR A 111 -12.42 6.78 -8.87
C TYR A 111 -12.99 5.87 -9.94
N ILE A 112 -13.35 6.46 -11.06
CA ILE A 112 -13.93 5.77 -12.20
C ILE A 112 -13.12 6.15 -13.44
N CYS A 113 -12.68 5.17 -14.21
CA CYS A 113 -12.17 5.35 -15.55
C CYS A 113 -13.21 4.88 -16.55
N GLU A 114 -13.58 5.74 -17.49
CA GLU A 114 -14.42 5.47 -18.65
C GLU A 114 -13.58 5.56 -19.92
N VAL A 115 -13.57 4.48 -20.71
CA VAL A 115 -12.87 4.43 -22.01
C VAL A 115 -13.91 4.22 -23.09
N SER A 116 -13.93 5.11 -24.07
CA SER A 116 -14.87 5.05 -25.21
C SER A 116 -14.10 4.93 -26.51
N ALA A 117 -14.50 3.98 -27.34
CA ALA A 117 -14.07 3.87 -28.73
C ALA A 117 -14.87 4.82 -29.63
N ASP A 118 -14.27 5.18 -30.78
CA ASP A 118 -14.91 6.02 -31.79
C ASP A 118 -15.84 5.19 -32.72
N ALA A 119 -16.44 5.85 -33.69
CA ALA A 119 -17.21 5.19 -34.73
C ALA A 119 -16.42 4.07 -35.41
N PRO A 120 -17.07 2.96 -35.84
CA PRO A 120 -18.51 2.72 -35.84
C PRO A 120 -19.08 2.04 -34.61
N SER A 121 -18.23 1.55 -33.68
CA SER A 121 -18.69 0.71 -32.57
C SER A 121 -19.26 1.48 -31.40
N PHE A 122 -18.64 2.64 -31.07
CA PHE A 122 -18.98 3.44 -29.90
C PHE A 122 -18.95 2.66 -28.57
N ASN A 123 -18.17 1.59 -28.53
CA ASN A 123 -18.04 0.79 -27.31
C ASN A 123 -17.49 1.63 -26.15
N THR A 124 -18.13 1.47 -24.98
CA THR A 124 -17.72 2.17 -23.76
C THR A 124 -17.62 1.19 -22.61
N PHE A 125 -16.48 1.26 -21.89
CA PHE A 125 -16.22 0.48 -20.69
C PHE A 125 -15.96 1.41 -19.51
N VAL A 126 -16.45 0.98 -18.35
CA VAL A 126 -16.33 1.72 -17.09
C VAL A 126 -15.78 0.78 -16.03
N VAL A 127 -14.70 1.21 -15.38
CA VAL A 127 -14.05 0.46 -14.29
C VAL A 127 -13.83 1.38 -13.10
N THR A 128 -13.87 0.80 -11.89
CA THR A 128 -13.81 1.58 -10.64
C THR A 128 -12.78 1.02 -9.66
N ASP A 129 -12.20 1.92 -8.86
CA ASP A 129 -11.32 1.60 -7.74
C ASP A 129 -11.36 2.75 -6.72
N SER A 130 -10.69 2.63 -5.58
CA SER A 130 -10.74 3.62 -4.51
C SER A 130 -9.36 3.95 -3.94
N MET A 131 -9.21 5.18 -3.44
CA MET A 131 -8.00 5.69 -2.82
C MET A 131 -8.33 6.40 -1.51
N ASP A 132 -7.49 6.20 -0.49
CA ASP A 132 -7.52 6.91 0.78
C ASP A 132 -6.29 7.79 0.92
N VAL A 133 -6.52 9.06 1.28
CA VAL A 133 -5.43 9.96 1.68
C VAL A 133 -5.13 9.73 3.16
N VAL A 134 -3.87 9.49 3.46
CA VAL A 134 -3.39 9.10 4.78
C VAL A 134 -2.74 10.27 5.49
N ASP A 135 -3.28 10.61 6.65
CA ASP A 135 -2.59 11.40 7.67
C ASP A 135 -1.77 10.43 8.55
N ALA A 136 -0.49 10.27 8.23
CA ALA A 136 0.37 9.33 8.94
C ALA A 136 0.71 9.83 10.35
N PRO A 137 0.93 8.91 11.32
CA PRO A 137 1.35 9.28 12.67
C PRO A 137 2.67 10.04 12.64
N ARG A 138 2.74 11.14 13.38
CA ARG A 138 3.98 11.93 13.56
C ARG A 138 4.95 11.29 14.54
N GLN A 139 4.43 10.49 15.47
CA GLN A 139 5.20 9.83 16.52
C GLN A 139 5.28 8.32 16.29
N ARG A 140 6.37 7.72 16.70
CA ARG A 140 6.52 6.25 16.72
C ARG A 140 5.52 5.62 17.69
N PRO A 141 5.16 4.34 17.53
CA PRO A 141 4.36 3.64 18.52
C PRO A 141 5.06 3.62 19.88
N HIS A 142 4.28 3.66 20.95
CA HIS A 142 4.77 3.65 22.33
C HIS A 142 4.38 2.35 23.03
N LEU A 143 5.38 1.72 23.70
CA LEU A 143 5.18 0.53 24.53
C LEU A 143 5.13 0.91 26.00
N SER A 144 4.11 0.43 26.72
CA SER A 144 3.93 0.62 28.17
C SER A 144 3.59 -0.70 28.84
N GLY A 145 3.83 -0.81 30.16
CA GLY A 145 3.51 -2.00 30.95
C GLY A 145 4.61 -3.07 30.99
N LEU A 146 5.69 -2.95 30.20
CA LEU A 146 6.79 -3.90 30.27
C LEU A 146 7.60 -3.68 31.55
N ARG A 147 7.71 -4.72 32.40
CA ARG A 147 8.58 -4.74 33.60
C ARG A 147 10.03 -4.99 33.17
N THR A 148 10.98 -4.63 34.00
CA THR A 148 12.42 -4.86 33.74
C THR A 148 12.83 -6.32 33.85
N ARG A 149 12.10 -7.12 34.67
CA ARG A 149 12.36 -8.54 34.94
C ARG A 149 11.09 -9.35 35.03
N TYR A 150 11.17 -10.60 34.56
CA TYR A 150 10.10 -11.62 34.62
C TYR A 150 10.68 -12.94 35.10
N ARG A 151 9.80 -13.81 35.62
CA ARG A 151 10.08 -15.22 35.90
C ARG A 151 9.16 -16.10 35.04
N PRO A 152 9.55 -17.33 34.72
CA PRO A 152 8.65 -18.31 34.14
C PRO A 152 7.40 -18.45 34.99
N GLY A 153 6.20 -18.38 34.36
CA GLY A 153 4.91 -18.33 35.02
C GLY A 153 4.33 -16.92 35.20
N ASP A 154 5.13 -15.86 35.09
CA ASP A 154 4.63 -14.49 35.08
C ASP A 154 3.79 -14.21 33.81
N LEU A 155 2.89 -13.24 33.89
CA LEU A 155 2.16 -12.74 32.73
C LEU A 155 2.85 -11.48 32.19
N LEU A 156 3.26 -11.54 30.91
CA LEU A 156 3.68 -10.38 30.15
C LEU A 156 2.44 -9.61 29.71
N ASN A 157 2.22 -8.42 30.28
CA ASN A 157 1.12 -7.54 29.93
C ASN A 157 1.69 -6.22 29.43
N VAL A 158 1.63 -6.00 28.10
CA VAL A 158 2.24 -4.84 27.45
C VAL A 158 1.22 -4.19 26.52
N ASN A 159 1.08 -2.90 26.64
CA ASN A 159 0.24 -2.10 25.74
C ASN A 159 1.09 -1.38 24.69
N CYS A 160 0.60 -1.40 23.45
CA CYS A 160 1.13 -0.57 22.36
C CYS A 160 0.09 0.47 21.99
N THR A 161 0.52 1.72 21.85
CA THR A 161 -0.29 2.84 21.38
C THR A 161 0.38 3.49 20.19
N ALA A 162 -0.30 3.55 19.03
CA ALA A 162 0.18 4.28 17.86
C ALA A 162 0.03 5.80 18.06
N GLY A 163 0.76 6.57 17.29
CA GLY A 163 0.47 8.00 17.10
C GLY A 163 -0.88 8.18 16.40
N ALA A 164 -1.44 9.39 16.52
CA ALA A 164 -2.72 9.72 15.88
C ALA A 164 -2.59 9.71 14.34
N SER A 165 -3.56 9.11 13.66
CA SER A 165 -3.58 8.93 12.21
C SER A 165 -4.99 8.78 11.66
N ARG A 166 -5.12 8.96 10.36
CA ARG A 166 -6.31 8.66 9.56
C ARG A 166 -5.88 8.04 8.22
N PRO A 167 -6.30 6.80 7.91
CA PRO A 167 -7.02 5.87 8.79
C PRO A 167 -6.18 5.48 10.03
N PRO A 168 -6.81 4.86 11.05
CA PRO A 168 -6.10 4.34 12.22
C PRO A 168 -5.03 3.32 11.80
N ALA A 169 -3.81 3.43 12.38
CA ALA A 169 -2.73 2.50 12.07
C ALA A 169 -3.04 1.08 12.59
N SER A 170 -2.73 0.07 11.82
CA SER A 170 -2.74 -1.32 12.26
C SER A 170 -1.55 -1.58 13.17
N LEU A 171 -1.77 -2.31 14.27
CA LEU A 171 -0.74 -2.66 15.24
C LEU A 171 -0.49 -4.17 15.23
N THR A 172 0.79 -4.54 15.32
CA THR A 172 1.21 -5.95 15.39
C THR A 172 2.30 -6.09 16.45
N PHE A 173 2.19 -7.10 17.33
CA PHE A 173 3.25 -7.48 18.25
C PHE A 173 4.15 -8.57 17.69
N ILE A 174 5.45 -8.41 17.91
CA ILE A 174 6.49 -9.39 17.62
C ILE A 174 7.27 -9.63 18.92
N VAL A 175 7.35 -10.88 19.37
CA VAL A 175 8.08 -11.29 20.57
C VAL A 175 9.18 -12.25 20.17
N ASN A 176 10.45 -11.92 20.47
CA ASN A 176 11.63 -12.70 20.07
C ASN A 176 11.54 -13.12 18.59
N ASP A 177 11.23 -12.15 17.70
CA ASP A 177 11.12 -12.28 16.26
C ASP A 177 9.91 -13.11 15.76
N ALA A 178 9.05 -13.62 16.65
CA ALA A 178 7.81 -14.30 16.30
C ALA A 178 6.61 -13.35 16.40
N GLN A 179 5.84 -13.22 15.30
CA GLN A 179 4.60 -12.46 15.30
C GLN A 179 3.57 -13.14 16.20
N GLN A 180 2.86 -12.34 17.00
CA GLN A 180 1.85 -12.83 17.93
C GLN A 180 0.49 -12.91 17.25
N ASP A 181 -0.25 -13.97 17.57
CA ASP A 181 -1.57 -14.25 17.05
C ASP A 181 -2.69 -13.57 17.87
N GLU A 182 -3.93 -13.68 17.39
CA GLU A 182 -5.12 -13.10 18.01
C GLU A 182 -5.40 -13.63 19.43
N ARG A 183 -4.84 -14.79 19.82
CA ARG A 183 -5.01 -15.36 21.16
C ARG A 183 -4.20 -14.62 22.21
N SER A 184 -3.06 -14.10 21.80
CA SER A 184 -2.12 -13.38 22.64
C SER A 184 -2.34 -11.87 22.64
N VAL A 185 -3.12 -11.34 21.70
CA VAL A 185 -3.35 -9.89 21.57
C VAL A 185 -4.82 -9.53 21.74
N ARG A 186 -5.07 -8.36 22.30
CA ARG A 186 -6.42 -7.82 22.48
C ARG A 186 -6.49 -6.37 22.01
N PRO A 187 -7.33 -6.03 21.02
CA PRO A 187 -7.60 -4.64 20.67
C PRO A 187 -8.17 -3.87 21.88
N LEU A 188 -7.67 -2.67 22.08
CA LEU A 188 -8.19 -1.73 23.09
C LEU A 188 -8.94 -0.61 22.37
N PRO A 189 -9.90 0.06 23.06
CA PRO A 189 -10.59 1.21 22.48
C PRO A 189 -9.60 2.24 21.96
N ALA A 190 -9.82 2.71 20.72
CA ALA A 190 -9.02 3.78 20.15
C ALA A 190 -9.24 5.09 20.94
N LEU A 191 -8.23 5.95 20.91
CA LEU A 191 -8.34 7.29 21.50
C LEU A 191 -8.50 8.31 20.36
N GLU A 192 -9.58 9.06 20.39
CA GLU A 192 -9.80 10.16 19.44
C GLU A 192 -8.96 11.37 19.86
N GLU A 193 -8.31 12.03 18.91
CA GLU A 193 -7.50 13.22 19.16
C GLU A 193 -8.30 14.50 18.86
N GLY A 194 -9.10 14.93 19.81
CA GLY A 194 -9.90 16.14 19.72
C GLY A 194 -10.83 16.20 18.51
N LEU A 195 -10.95 17.39 17.89
CA LEU A 195 -11.80 17.62 16.71
C LEU A 195 -11.11 17.28 15.37
N SER A 196 -9.89 16.74 15.40
CA SER A 196 -9.09 16.49 14.19
C SER A 196 -9.57 15.27 13.37
N GLY A 197 -10.41 14.40 13.96
CA GLY A 197 -10.81 13.12 13.37
C GLY A 197 -9.67 12.10 13.25
N LEU A 198 -8.53 12.36 13.90
CA LEU A 198 -7.41 11.44 13.98
C LEU A 198 -7.61 10.48 15.16
N ASN A 199 -7.21 9.23 14.97
CA ASN A 199 -7.37 8.18 15.95
C ASN A 199 -6.03 7.54 16.31
N ARG A 200 -5.84 7.22 17.61
CA ARG A 200 -4.72 6.44 18.12
C ARG A 200 -5.16 5.00 18.31
N SER A 201 -4.64 4.11 17.50
CA SER A 201 -4.86 2.68 17.68
C SER A 201 -4.14 2.18 18.91
N ARG A 202 -4.73 1.22 19.61
CA ARG A 202 -4.19 0.60 20.83
C ARG A 202 -4.36 -0.91 20.80
N LEU A 203 -3.31 -1.63 21.19
CA LEU A 203 -3.28 -3.09 21.25
C LEU A 203 -2.61 -3.53 22.53
N ALA A 204 -3.20 -4.50 23.23
CA ALA A 204 -2.60 -5.15 24.40
C ALA A 204 -2.03 -6.51 24.01
N LEU A 205 -0.85 -6.85 24.55
CA LEU A 205 -0.24 -8.18 24.49
C LEU A 205 -0.38 -8.83 25.86
N LEU A 206 -0.94 -10.04 25.91
CA LEU A 206 -1.08 -10.86 27.10
C LEU A 206 -0.43 -12.22 26.80
N LEU A 207 0.78 -12.44 27.30
CA LEU A 207 1.56 -13.64 27.00
C LEU A 207 2.14 -14.25 28.28
N PRO A 208 1.90 -15.55 28.58
CA PRO A 208 2.59 -16.24 29.67
C PRO A 208 4.10 -16.29 29.38
N VAL A 209 4.91 -15.91 30.36
CA VAL A 209 6.37 -16.02 30.27
C VAL A 209 6.76 -17.46 30.51
N THR A 210 7.38 -18.09 29.53
CA THR A 210 7.91 -19.45 29.60
C THR A 210 9.43 -19.44 29.72
N ALA A 211 10.03 -20.54 30.15
CA ALA A 211 11.48 -20.69 30.23
C ALA A 211 12.18 -20.53 28.87
N SER A 212 11.46 -20.78 27.77
CA SER A 212 11.97 -20.60 26.41
C SER A 212 12.23 -19.13 26.03
N LEU A 213 11.65 -18.17 26.76
CA LEU A 213 11.91 -16.75 26.58
C LEU A 213 13.17 -16.27 27.31
N ALA A 214 13.82 -17.12 28.13
CA ALA A 214 15.07 -16.77 28.81
C ALA A 214 16.24 -16.73 27.82
N PRO A 215 17.29 -15.94 28.08
CA PRO A 215 17.45 -15.04 29.23
C PRO A 215 16.80 -13.67 29.06
N ARG A 216 16.26 -13.36 27.88
CA ARG A 216 15.70 -12.04 27.57
C ARG A 216 14.49 -12.16 26.65
N VAL A 217 13.44 -11.45 26.97
CA VAL A 217 12.29 -11.25 26.08
C VAL A 217 12.40 -9.88 25.42
N ARG A 218 12.30 -9.84 24.08
CA ARG A 218 12.22 -8.62 23.28
C ARG A 218 10.80 -8.48 22.79
N VAL A 219 10.18 -7.35 23.05
CA VAL A 219 8.82 -7.01 22.60
C VAL A 219 8.90 -5.85 21.64
N ARG A 220 8.53 -6.09 20.40
CA ARG A 220 8.44 -5.07 19.35
C ARG A 220 6.99 -4.86 18.98
N CYS A 221 6.55 -3.62 18.91
CA CYS A 221 5.27 -3.23 18.34
C CYS A 221 5.51 -2.52 17.02
N VAL A 222 4.83 -2.97 15.99
CA VAL A 222 4.84 -2.39 14.64
C VAL A 222 3.52 -1.68 14.39
N ALA A 223 3.57 -0.44 13.95
CA ALA A 223 2.43 0.33 13.47
C ALA A 223 2.56 0.55 11.97
N SER A 224 1.52 0.21 11.20
CA SER A 224 1.52 0.34 9.73
C SER A 224 0.19 0.85 9.19
N ILE A 225 0.24 1.55 8.03
CA ILE A 225 -0.93 1.92 7.24
C ILE A 225 -0.62 1.54 5.79
N GLY A 226 -1.14 0.41 5.35
CA GLY A 226 -0.83 -0.16 4.05
C GLY A 226 0.68 -0.19 3.78
N ALA A 227 1.08 0.17 2.56
CA ALA A 227 2.48 0.26 2.16
C ALA A 227 3.11 1.66 2.39
N VAL A 228 2.32 2.66 2.85
CA VAL A 228 2.77 4.06 2.88
C VAL A 228 3.35 4.50 4.23
N TYR A 229 3.05 3.77 5.30
CA TYR A 229 3.58 4.06 6.63
C TYR A 229 3.94 2.77 7.36
N TRP A 230 5.13 2.75 7.94
CA TRP A 230 5.61 1.67 8.80
C TRP A 230 6.58 2.24 9.83
N GLN A 231 6.33 2.01 11.12
CA GLN A 231 7.20 2.40 12.23
C GLN A 231 7.13 1.35 13.34
N SER A 232 8.18 1.21 14.12
CA SER A 232 8.19 0.28 15.24
C SER A 232 8.85 0.89 16.48
N ALA A 233 8.47 0.32 17.65
CA ALA A 233 9.14 0.52 18.91
C ALA A 233 9.45 -0.84 19.52
N GLU A 234 10.61 -0.95 20.17
CA GLU A 234 11.07 -2.18 20.82
C GLU A 234 11.53 -1.90 22.25
N LYS A 235 11.17 -2.78 23.17
CA LYS A 235 11.67 -2.82 24.54
C LYS A 235 12.02 -4.26 24.91
N SER A 236 12.96 -4.45 25.83
CA SER A 236 13.34 -5.78 26.29
C SER A 236 13.36 -5.87 27.81
N ALA A 237 13.16 -7.08 28.32
CA ALA A 237 13.18 -7.41 29.73
C ALA A 237 14.00 -8.69 29.98
N ALA A 238 14.60 -8.80 31.14
CA ALA A 238 15.29 -10.02 31.56
C ALA A 238 14.28 -11.09 31.99
N VAL A 239 14.54 -12.35 31.63
CA VAL A 239 13.81 -13.51 32.12
C VAL A 239 14.75 -14.33 33.00
N VAL A 240 14.50 -14.36 34.29
CA VAL A 240 15.37 -15.02 35.29
C VAL A 240 14.88 -16.45 35.49
N ALA A 241 15.69 -17.43 35.11
CA ALA A 241 15.39 -18.85 35.35
C ALA A 241 15.29 -19.17 36.86
N PRO A 242 14.36 -20.05 37.27
CA PRO A 242 14.37 -20.53 38.65
C PRO A 242 15.70 -21.25 38.95
N GLY A 243 16.43 -20.80 39.95
CA GLY A 243 17.66 -21.47 40.41
C GLY A 243 18.98 -20.71 40.35
N GLN A 244 19.02 -19.52 39.74
CA GLN A 244 20.19 -18.64 39.87
C GLN A 244 20.11 -17.82 41.17
N HIS A 245 20.24 -18.51 42.32
CA HIS A 245 20.69 -17.85 43.53
C HIS A 245 22.12 -17.33 43.22
N ARG A 246 22.26 -16.02 43.28
CA ARG A 246 23.58 -15.38 43.35
C ARG A 246 24.39 -16.14 44.41
N GLN A 247 25.35 -16.97 44.02
CA GLN A 247 26.37 -17.43 44.92
C GLN A 247 27.07 -16.16 45.43
N GLN A 248 26.72 -15.78 46.66
CA GLN A 248 27.55 -14.85 47.42
C GLN A 248 28.96 -15.45 47.44
N PRO A 249 30.00 -14.68 47.10
CA PRO A 249 31.35 -15.16 47.31
C PRO A 249 31.50 -15.55 48.77
N PRO A 250 32.20 -16.67 49.08
CA PRO A 250 32.41 -17.07 50.45
C PRO A 250 33.08 -15.92 51.22
N HIS A 251 32.49 -15.54 52.36
CA HIS A 251 33.11 -14.67 53.31
C HIS A 251 34.41 -15.37 53.76
N GLU A 252 35.54 -14.91 53.28
CA GLU A 252 36.81 -15.17 53.92
C GLU A 252 36.76 -14.59 55.32
N SER A 253 36.78 -15.47 56.29
CA SER A 253 36.99 -15.16 57.69
C SER A 253 38.42 -14.70 57.85
N ALA A 254 38.67 -13.40 57.74
CA ALA A 254 39.91 -12.78 58.12
C ALA A 254 39.86 -12.42 59.62
N GLY A 255 40.87 -12.86 60.29
CA GLY A 255 41.03 -12.83 61.71
C GLY A 255 41.04 -11.45 62.37
N SER A 256 40.85 -11.55 63.67
CA SER A 256 40.95 -10.48 64.66
C SER A 256 42.13 -9.58 64.47
N GLY A 257 41.90 -8.28 64.33
CA GLY A 257 42.92 -7.24 64.48
C GLY A 257 42.23 -6.02 65.09
N ASP A 258 42.48 -5.92 66.39
CA ASP A 258 42.09 -4.80 67.23
C ASP A 258 42.78 -3.49 66.79
N TRP A 259 41.98 -2.44 66.49
CA TRP A 259 42.43 -1.04 66.52
C TRP A 259 41.29 -0.11 66.89
N THR A 260 41.41 0.42 68.09
CA THR A 260 40.68 1.55 68.62
C THR A 260 40.96 2.82 67.84
N GLY A 261 39.94 3.65 67.56
CA GLY A 261 40.13 5.01 67.05
C GLY A 261 38.86 5.69 66.55
N LEU A 262 38.19 6.33 67.46
CA LEU A 262 37.49 7.63 67.44
C LEU A 262 37.14 8.34 66.13
N ALA A 263 35.88 8.75 66.12
CA ALA A 263 35.32 10.06 65.80
C ALA A 263 34.70 10.35 64.43
N SER A 264 33.42 10.62 64.52
CA SER A 264 32.66 11.77 64.02
C SER A 264 32.49 12.00 62.56
N GLY A 265 31.23 12.09 62.22
CA GLY A 265 30.78 13.22 61.42
C GLY A 265 30.13 12.94 60.08
N SER A 266 28.80 13.09 60.14
CA SER A 266 27.95 13.84 59.20
C SER A 266 27.87 13.46 57.74
N ASP A 267 26.63 13.11 57.35
CA ASP A 267 25.85 13.67 56.25
C ASP A 267 26.56 13.86 54.92
N ASP A 268 26.06 13.13 53.95
CA ASP A 268 25.74 13.63 52.62
C ASP A 268 24.94 12.56 51.83
N ALA A 269 23.63 12.58 51.99
CA ALA A 269 22.68 12.11 51.02
C ALA A 269 22.32 13.34 50.17
N ASP A 270 22.31 13.23 48.86
CA ASP A 270 21.82 14.16 47.83
C ASP A 270 22.92 14.65 46.86
N ALA A 271 23.25 13.82 45.89
CA ALA A 271 23.99 14.28 44.68
C ALA A 271 23.85 13.36 43.44
N ASP A 272 22.68 12.81 43.15
CA ASP A 272 22.48 12.04 41.90
C ASP A 272 21.25 12.43 41.08
N ALA A 273 20.72 13.67 41.24
CA ALA A 273 19.54 14.13 40.52
C ALA A 273 19.77 15.27 39.51
N GLU A 274 20.98 15.77 39.28
CA GLU A 274 21.19 16.95 38.43
C GLU A 274 22.06 16.76 37.18
N LEU A 275 22.34 15.55 36.73
CA LEU A 275 23.21 15.32 35.56
C LEU A 275 22.48 14.95 34.25
N GLU A 276 21.16 14.81 34.20
CA GLU A 276 20.43 14.52 32.96
C GLU A 276 19.83 15.74 32.24
N GLU A 277 19.75 16.91 32.87
CA GLU A 277 19.11 18.10 32.26
C GLU A 277 20.08 18.99 31.46
N GLN A 278 21.37 18.77 31.48
CA GLN A 278 22.35 19.61 30.75
C GLN A 278 22.82 19.04 29.40
N SER A 279 22.35 17.88 28.96
CA SER A 279 22.73 17.32 27.65
C SER A 279 21.86 17.72 26.48
N GLU A 280 20.66 18.26 26.71
CA GLU A 280 19.73 18.66 25.62
C GLU A 280 19.92 20.09 25.11
N GLU A 281 20.52 20.98 25.88
CA GLU A 281 20.69 22.38 25.50
C GLU A 281 21.92 22.67 24.62
N ARG A 282 22.82 21.69 24.44
CA ARG A 282 24.03 21.87 23.60
C ARG A 282 23.86 21.49 22.12
N GLN A 283 22.74 20.91 21.73
CA GLN A 283 22.53 20.51 20.31
C GLN A 283 21.84 21.56 19.43
N HIS A 284 21.41 22.67 19.97
CA HIS A 284 20.70 23.72 19.22
C HIS A 284 21.55 24.86 18.64
N LEU A 285 22.87 24.86 18.85
CA LEU A 285 23.74 26.00 18.46
C LEU A 285 24.78 25.72 17.35
N LEU A 286 24.71 24.60 16.64
CA LEU A 286 25.66 24.28 15.56
C LEU A 286 25.02 23.93 14.22
N HIS A 287 23.99 24.65 13.79
CA HIS A 287 23.55 24.57 12.38
C HIS A 287 23.48 25.97 11.75
N GLY A 288 24.65 26.45 11.41
CA GLY A 288 24.83 27.60 10.52
C GLY A 288 26.09 27.45 9.68
N ARG A 289 25.90 27.28 8.38
CA ARG A 289 26.86 27.40 7.27
C ARG A 289 27.61 26.14 6.80
N GLY A 290 27.39 25.82 5.51
CA GLY A 290 28.46 25.29 4.67
C GLY A 290 28.02 24.30 3.58
N HIS A 291 27.77 24.81 2.41
CA HIS A 291 27.89 24.27 1.04
C HIS A 291 28.40 22.84 0.78
N HIS A 292 27.68 22.19 -0.17
CA HIS A 292 28.13 21.29 -1.24
C HIS A 292 29.04 20.09 -0.92
N GLN A 293 28.55 18.86 -1.13
CA GLN A 293 29.02 18.01 -2.23
C GLN A 293 28.23 16.69 -2.30
N HIS A 294 27.95 16.25 -3.53
CA HIS A 294 27.36 14.99 -3.93
C HIS A 294 28.16 13.79 -3.39
N SER A 295 27.45 12.82 -2.82
CA SER A 295 27.94 11.44 -2.84
C SER A 295 26.75 10.48 -2.89
N VAL A 296 26.63 9.76 -3.99
CA VAL A 296 25.71 8.67 -4.25
C VAL A 296 26.22 7.45 -3.48
N VAL A 297 25.46 6.98 -2.49
CA VAL A 297 25.68 5.65 -1.91
C VAL A 297 24.40 4.85 -2.15
N ALA A 298 24.55 3.85 -3.01
CA ALA A 298 23.55 2.82 -3.27
C ALA A 298 23.34 1.99 -2.00
N ALA A 299 22.14 2.01 -1.44
CA ALA A 299 21.72 1.07 -0.40
C ALA A 299 21.00 -0.09 -1.06
N ALA A 300 21.56 -1.27 -0.88
CA ALA A 300 21.02 -2.55 -1.33
C ALA A 300 19.61 -2.78 -0.79
N ALA A 301 18.69 -3.05 -1.69
CA ALA A 301 17.35 -3.52 -1.39
C ALA A 301 17.43 -4.97 -0.91
N THR A 302 17.15 -5.20 0.37
CA THR A 302 16.82 -6.54 0.88
C THR A 302 15.34 -6.80 0.63
N ALA A 303 15.08 -7.91 -0.03
CA ALA A 303 13.78 -8.38 -0.47
C ALA A 303 12.74 -8.44 0.65
N ALA A 304 11.56 -7.92 0.39
CA ALA A 304 10.36 -8.15 1.18
C ALA A 304 9.82 -9.57 0.91
N PRO A 305 9.26 -10.25 1.92
CA PRO A 305 8.58 -11.52 1.69
C PRO A 305 7.25 -11.34 0.98
N ALA A 306 6.96 -12.31 0.13
CA ALA A 306 5.84 -12.40 -0.80
C ALA A 306 4.47 -12.29 -0.11
N ASP A 307 3.68 -11.47 -0.70
CA ASP A 307 2.28 -11.47 -1.09
C ASP A 307 1.38 -12.58 -0.52
N VAL A 308 0.50 -12.19 0.39
CA VAL A 308 -0.74 -12.91 0.67
C VAL A 308 -1.85 -12.25 -0.16
N ARG A 309 -2.19 -12.92 -1.24
CA ARG A 309 -3.33 -12.60 -2.11
C ARG A 309 -4.62 -12.65 -1.30
N HIS A 310 -5.25 -11.50 -1.08
CA HIS A 310 -6.70 -11.44 -0.96
C HIS A 310 -7.25 -11.01 -2.31
N ALA A 311 -7.65 -12.00 -3.09
CA ALA A 311 -8.51 -11.84 -4.23
C ALA A 311 -9.88 -11.36 -3.72
N GLY A 312 -10.12 -10.06 -3.82
CA GLY A 312 -11.47 -9.52 -3.86
C GLY A 312 -12.05 -9.85 -5.23
N GLU A 313 -12.83 -10.88 -5.28
CA GLU A 313 -13.58 -11.37 -6.43
C GLU A 313 -14.66 -10.34 -6.78
N SER A 314 -14.33 -9.39 -7.65
CA SER A 314 -15.35 -8.68 -8.42
C SER A 314 -15.69 -9.57 -9.60
N THR A 315 -16.74 -10.37 -9.45
CA THR A 315 -17.40 -11.09 -10.54
C THR A 315 -18.05 -10.08 -11.47
N GLY A 316 -17.23 -9.43 -12.30
CA GLY A 316 -17.66 -8.86 -13.56
C GLY A 316 -17.52 -9.94 -14.61
N ALA A 317 -18.60 -10.66 -14.91
CA ALA A 317 -18.66 -11.58 -16.02
C ALA A 317 -18.31 -10.79 -17.28
N ALA A 318 -17.08 -10.96 -17.77
CA ALA A 318 -16.70 -10.57 -19.11
C ALA A 318 -17.43 -11.53 -20.09
N ALA A 319 -18.70 -11.26 -20.33
CA ALA A 319 -19.38 -11.78 -21.50
C ALA A 319 -18.59 -11.26 -22.71
N GLY A 320 -17.92 -12.14 -23.41
CA GLY A 320 -17.22 -11.83 -24.66
C GLY A 320 -18.21 -11.23 -25.66
N GLN A 321 -18.35 -9.91 -25.62
CA GLN A 321 -19.09 -9.17 -26.62
C GLN A 321 -18.30 -9.27 -27.92
N ARG A 322 -18.84 -10.03 -28.84
CA ARG A 322 -18.34 -10.10 -30.22
C ARG A 322 -18.61 -8.75 -30.85
N CYS A 323 -17.57 -8.09 -31.34
CA CYS A 323 -17.72 -6.89 -32.14
C CYS A 323 -18.63 -7.24 -33.32
N ALA A 324 -19.72 -6.53 -33.50
CA ALA A 324 -20.53 -6.59 -34.69
C ALA A 324 -19.73 -5.99 -35.85
N GLY A 325 -18.84 -6.81 -36.44
CA GLY A 325 -18.24 -6.47 -37.72
C GLY A 325 -19.34 -6.21 -38.71
N SER A 326 -19.32 -5.06 -39.43
CA SER A 326 -20.29 -4.73 -40.42
C SER A 326 -20.27 -5.78 -41.53
N TRP A 327 -21.22 -6.64 -41.51
CA TRP A 327 -21.40 -7.75 -42.47
C TRP A 327 -21.89 -7.26 -43.84
N TRP A 328 -22.25 -5.99 -43.93
CA TRP A 328 -22.89 -5.41 -45.12
C TRP A 328 -22.03 -5.46 -46.41
N PRO A 329 -20.72 -5.16 -46.41
CA PRO A 329 -19.97 -5.21 -47.68
C PRO A 329 -19.73 -6.64 -48.19
N LEU A 330 -19.66 -7.64 -47.32
CA LEU A 330 -19.43 -9.03 -47.74
C LEU A 330 -20.69 -9.69 -48.26
N LEU A 331 -21.87 -9.36 -47.72
CA LEU A 331 -23.16 -9.81 -48.27
C LEU A 331 -23.43 -9.16 -49.62
N ALA A 332 -23.08 -7.89 -49.81
CA ALA A 332 -23.22 -7.23 -51.12
C ALA A 332 -22.31 -7.85 -52.18
N ALA A 333 -21.06 -8.19 -51.85
CA ALA A 333 -20.10 -8.84 -52.74
C ALA A 333 -20.54 -10.27 -53.12
N SER A 334 -21.05 -11.04 -52.15
CA SER A 334 -21.53 -12.40 -52.42
C SER A 334 -22.80 -12.42 -53.26
N VAL A 335 -23.72 -11.49 -53.08
CA VAL A 335 -24.93 -11.32 -53.93
C VAL A 335 -24.55 -10.91 -55.34
N GLN A 336 -23.60 -9.99 -55.52
CA GLN A 336 -23.12 -9.60 -56.83
C GLN A 336 -22.43 -10.76 -57.57
N LEU A 337 -21.64 -11.56 -56.87
CA LEU A 337 -20.97 -12.72 -57.44
C LEU A 337 -21.99 -13.82 -57.87
N LEU A 338 -23.03 -14.02 -57.06
CA LEU A 338 -24.12 -14.93 -57.40
C LEU A 338 -24.93 -14.46 -58.61
N LEU A 339 -25.16 -13.16 -58.75
CA LEU A 339 -25.85 -12.57 -59.90
C LEU A 339 -25.00 -12.68 -61.18
N LEU A 340 -23.69 -12.51 -61.11
CA LEU A 340 -22.76 -12.67 -62.23
C LEU A 340 -22.66 -14.11 -62.66
N LEU A 341 -22.67 -15.07 -61.75
CA LEU A 341 -22.67 -16.50 -62.04
C LEU A 341 -24.00 -16.97 -62.67
N ALA A 342 -25.10 -16.42 -62.22
CA ALA A 342 -26.43 -16.69 -62.82
C ALA A 342 -26.54 -16.15 -64.26
N ALA A 343 -25.96 -14.98 -64.55
CA ALA A 343 -25.92 -14.38 -65.88
C ALA A 343 -25.00 -15.09 -66.87
N ALA A 344 -24.01 -15.86 -66.38
CA ALA A 344 -23.09 -16.66 -67.21
C ALA A 344 -23.65 -18.03 -67.59
N LEU A 345 -24.80 -18.43 -67.02
CA LEU A 345 -25.45 -19.72 -67.22
C LEU A 345 -26.72 -19.61 -68.10
N THR A 346 -27.11 -18.43 -68.49
CA THR A 346 -28.15 -18.13 -69.48
C THR A 346 -27.52 -17.75 -70.80
#